data_e316412b07803c921e10af4ecb2d8f5c
#
_entry.id   e316412b07803c921e10af4ecb2d8f5c
#
_cell.length_a   1.000
_cell.length_b   1.000
_cell.length_c   1.000
_cell.angle_alpha   90.00
_cell.angle_beta   90.00
_cell.angle_gamma   90.00
#
_symmetry.space_group_name_H-M   'P 1'
#
loop_
_entity.id
_entity.type
_entity.pdbx_description
1 polymer ?
#
loop_
_entity_poly.entity_id
_entity_poly.type
_entity_poly.pdbx_seq_one_letter_code
_entity_poly.pdbx_strand_id
1 'polypeptide(L)'
;MKKIALFRKDGDTAEFVDRFDNVEAASDAVKEIINEDEDANVFDFYTEEQEYTDICERVKSYADACNVLGIAEMDEKAMKASGFRPDEIARRKLETITEALNEGWRPDWNNTDEPKYYPWFYIRHHEGKDADGKPYGALAGLSCANTHCAATLSSASFGSRLCFHDRETARYAGRTFTDLYAQILIEKI
;
A
#
# COMPACT_ATOMS: atom_id res chain seq x y z
N MET A 1 -16.15 -3.30 -11.09
CA MET A 1 -16.64 -2.08 -11.78
C MET A 1 -15.75 -1.78 -12.96
N LYS A 2 -16.19 -0.86 -13.85
CA LYS A 2 -15.32 -0.44 -14.95
C LYS A 2 -14.60 0.85 -14.55
N LYS A 3 -13.33 0.93 -14.88
CA LYS A 3 -12.45 2.08 -14.68
C LYS A 3 -11.75 2.42 -16.01
N ILE A 4 -11.28 3.63 -16.11
CA ILE A 4 -10.50 4.12 -17.25
C ILE A 4 -9.03 4.08 -16.84
N ALA A 5 -8.26 3.17 -17.43
CA ALA A 5 -6.81 3.12 -17.28
C ALA A 5 -6.16 4.10 -18.26
N LEU A 6 -5.25 4.94 -17.77
CA LEU A 6 -4.46 5.89 -18.56
C LEU A 6 -3.04 5.34 -18.74
N PHE A 7 -2.55 5.40 -19.96
CA PHE A 7 -1.22 4.97 -20.33
C PHE A 7 -0.47 6.09 -21.04
N ARG A 8 0.84 6.18 -20.81
CA ARG A 8 1.78 7.02 -21.58
C ARG A 8 2.60 6.12 -22.50
N LYS A 9 2.71 6.47 -23.78
CA LYS A 9 3.54 5.78 -24.76
C LYS A 9 5.01 6.09 -24.52
N ASP A 10 5.85 5.07 -24.55
CA ASP A 10 7.29 5.17 -24.51
C ASP A 10 7.87 4.30 -25.65
N GLY A 11 8.02 4.89 -26.82
CA GLY A 11 8.40 4.19 -28.06
C GLY A 11 7.38 3.09 -28.42
N ASP A 12 7.84 1.83 -28.45
CA ASP A 12 7.02 0.66 -28.73
C ASP A 12 6.32 0.08 -27.48
N THR A 13 6.54 0.68 -26.31
CA THR A 13 5.96 0.29 -25.02
C THR A 13 4.96 1.31 -24.52
N ALA A 14 4.21 0.96 -23.50
CA ALA A 14 3.32 1.88 -22.81
C ALA A 14 3.50 1.72 -21.30
N GLU A 15 3.65 2.84 -20.62
CA GLU A 15 3.71 2.91 -19.17
C GLU A 15 2.31 3.18 -18.63
N PHE A 16 1.91 2.43 -17.61
CA PHE A 16 0.68 2.68 -16.88
C PHE A 16 0.86 3.93 -16.00
N VAL A 17 -0.06 4.88 -16.14
CA VAL A 17 -0.04 6.13 -15.37
C VAL A 17 -0.93 6.00 -14.13
N ASP A 18 -2.24 5.83 -14.33
CA ASP A 18 -3.22 5.72 -13.24
C ASP A 18 -4.58 5.21 -13.74
N ARG A 19 -5.53 5.03 -12.79
CA ARG A 19 -6.93 4.65 -13.07
C ARG A 19 -7.91 5.68 -12.58
N PHE A 20 -8.90 5.97 -13.41
CA PHE A 20 -9.91 7.01 -13.18
C PHE A 20 -11.32 6.43 -13.27
N ASP A 21 -12.26 7.12 -12.62
CA ASP A 21 -13.67 6.72 -12.64
C ASP A 21 -14.34 6.96 -14.01
N ASN A 22 -13.83 7.91 -14.77
CA ASN A 22 -14.35 8.29 -16.07
C ASN A 22 -13.26 8.94 -16.95
N VAL A 23 -13.58 9.10 -18.24
CA VAL A 23 -12.65 9.66 -19.24
C VAL A 23 -12.34 11.13 -18.96
N GLU A 24 -13.26 11.88 -18.36
CA GLU A 24 -13.06 13.30 -18.04
C GLU A 24 -11.95 13.47 -17.00
N ALA A 25 -11.99 12.68 -15.91
CA ALA A 25 -10.95 12.68 -14.90
C ALA A 25 -9.57 12.26 -15.47
N ALA A 26 -9.53 11.25 -16.34
CA ALA A 26 -8.31 10.87 -17.02
C ALA A 26 -7.77 11.98 -17.94
N SER A 27 -8.64 12.71 -18.63
CA SER A 27 -8.25 13.85 -19.47
C SER A 27 -7.72 15.03 -18.66
N ASP A 28 -8.25 15.27 -17.48
CA ASP A 28 -7.76 16.33 -16.59
C ASP A 28 -6.36 15.99 -16.05
N ALA A 29 -6.13 14.73 -15.67
CA ALA A 29 -4.81 14.26 -15.27
C ALA A 29 -3.76 14.42 -16.40
N VAL A 30 -4.12 14.12 -17.66
CA VAL A 30 -3.23 14.37 -18.81
C VAL A 30 -2.86 15.85 -18.94
N LYS A 31 -3.82 16.76 -18.72
CA LYS A 31 -3.53 18.21 -18.77
C LYS A 31 -2.58 18.64 -17.66
N GLU A 32 -2.71 18.08 -16.46
CA GLU A 32 -1.81 18.34 -15.35
C GLU A 32 -0.40 17.85 -15.68
N ILE A 33 -0.24 16.62 -16.18
CA ILE A 33 1.06 16.07 -16.58
C ILE A 33 1.72 16.94 -17.66
N ILE A 34 0.98 17.37 -18.68
CA ILE A 34 1.51 18.23 -19.76
C ILE A 34 1.93 19.61 -19.23
N ASN A 35 1.27 20.13 -18.21
CA ASN A 35 1.65 21.40 -17.59
C ASN A 35 2.95 21.31 -16.77
N GLU A 36 3.25 20.14 -16.24
CA GLU A 36 4.44 19.89 -15.40
C GLU A 36 5.65 19.39 -16.21
N ASP A 37 5.41 18.69 -17.33
CA ASP A 37 6.42 18.10 -18.21
C ASP A 37 6.34 18.76 -19.59
N GLU A 38 7.25 19.70 -19.87
CA GLU A 38 7.32 20.45 -21.16
C GLU A 38 7.55 19.55 -22.38
N ASP A 39 8.09 18.35 -22.18
CA ASP A 39 8.33 17.37 -23.24
C ASP A 39 7.12 16.46 -23.51
N ALA A 40 6.10 16.45 -22.63
CA ALA A 40 4.92 15.62 -22.77
C ALA A 40 3.90 16.24 -23.76
N ASN A 41 3.32 15.38 -24.59
CA ASN A 41 2.28 15.78 -25.54
C ASN A 41 1.01 14.95 -25.34
N VAL A 42 -0.15 15.54 -25.60
CA VAL A 42 -1.44 14.85 -25.47
C VAL A 42 -1.52 13.54 -26.28
N PHE A 43 -0.82 13.47 -27.42
CA PHE A 43 -0.77 12.26 -28.27
C PHE A 43 0.09 11.13 -27.70
N ASP A 44 0.84 11.39 -26.64
CA ASP A 44 1.62 10.37 -25.94
C ASP A 44 0.75 9.56 -25.00
N PHE A 45 -0.49 9.99 -24.76
CA PHE A 45 -1.40 9.34 -23.85
C PHE A 45 -2.55 8.64 -24.58
N TYR A 46 -3.02 7.54 -24.00
CA TYR A 46 -4.26 6.90 -24.41
C TYR A 46 -4.96 6.26 -23.20
N THR A 47 -6.25 6.01 -23.35
CA THR A 47 -7.06 5.41 -22.29
C THR A 47 -7.67 4.10 -22.76
N GLU A 48 -7.83 3.15 -21.83
CA GLU A 48 -8.56 1.90 -22.04
C GLU A 48 -9.59 1.70 -20.95
N GLU A 49 -10.80 1.28 -21.31
CA GLU A 49 -11.80 0.84 -20.34
C GLU A 49 -11.44 -0.56 -19.86
N GLN A 50 -11.22 -0.73 -18.57
CA GLN A 50 -10.87 -2.00 -17.96
C GLN A 50 -11.86 -2.39 -16.88
N GLU A 51 -12.16 -3.69 -16.76
CA GLU A 51 -12.85 -4.20 -15.59
C GLU A 51 -11.88 -4.15 -14.40
N TYR A 52 -12.29 -3.39 -13.38
CA TYR A 52 -11.49 -3.18 -12.18
C TYR A 52 -12.20 -3.76 -10.96
N THR A 53 -11.48 -4.58 -10.23
CA THR A 53 -11.84 -4.98 -8.88
C THR A 53 -10.89 -4.27 -7.93
N ASP A 54 -11.44 -3.59 -6.94
CA ASP A 54 -10.66 -2.86 -5.95
C ASP A 54 -9.53 -3.73 -5.39
N ILE A 55 -8.34 -3.18 -5.34
CA ILE A 55 -7.16 -3.93 -4.87
C ILE A 55 -7.35 -4.43 -3.45
N CYS A 56 -8.08 -3.72 -2.61
CA CYS A 56 -8.43 -4.14 -1.26
C CYS A 56 -9.38 -5.35 -1.23
N GLU A 57 -10.16 -5.58 -2.29
CA GLU A 57 -10.95 -6.80 -2.44
C GLU A 57 -10.12 -8.00 -2.91
N ARG A 58 -9.01 -7.75 -3.60
CA ARG A 58 -8.11 -8.75 -4.17
C ARG A 58 -7.02 -9.19 -3.20
N VAL A 59 -6.51 -8.30 -2.35
CA VAL A 59 -5.38 -8.54 -1.45
C VAL A 59 -5.87 -8.62 -0.01
N LYS A 60 -6.25 -9.80 0.45
CA LYS A 60 -6.71 -10.10 1.82
C LYS A 60 -5.69 -10.86 2.65
N SER A 61 -4.63 -11.35 2.00
CA SER A 61 -3.57 -12.13 2.62
C SER A 61 -2.22 -11.83 1.97
N TYR A 62 -1.15 -12.30 2.59
CA TYR A 62 0.19 -12.26 1.99
C TYR A 62 0.26 -13.06 0.68
N ALA A 63 -0.40 -14.21 0.63
CA ALA A 63 -0.48 -15.02 -0.58
C ALA A 63 -1.17 -14.28 -1.74
N ASP A 64 -2.26 -13.54 -1.45
CA ASP A 64 -2.92 -12.72 -2.47
C ASP A 64 -1.99 -11.63 -2.99
N ALA A 65 -1.23 -10.98 -2.10
CA ALA A 65 -0.25 -9.97 -2.52
C ALA A 65 0.82 -10.56 -3.44
N CYS A 66 1.35 -11.74 -3.11
CA CYS A 66 2.30 -12.45 -3.97
C CYS A 66 1.69 -12.79 -5.34
N ASN A 67 0.42 -13.24 -5.36
CA ASN A 67 -0.28 -13.54 -6.60
C ASN A 67 -0.48 -12.29 -7.47
N VAL A 68 -0.83 -11.15 -6.87
CA VAL A 68 -0.99 -9.88 -7.59
C VAL A 68 0.32 -9.42 -8.21
N LEU A 69 1.43 -9.60 -7.50
CA LEU A 69 2.78 -9.21 -7.96
C LEU A 69 3.44 -10.27 -8.87
N GLY A 70 2.82 -11.45 -9.03
CA GLY A 70 3.40 -12.54 -9.81
C GLY A 70 4.67 -13.14 -9.22
N ILE A 71 4.84 -13.08 -7.91
CA ILE A 71 6.01 -13.60 -7.18
C ILE A 71 5.66 -14.81 -6.32
N ALA A 72 6.65 -15.64 -6.02
CA ALA A 72 6.47 -16.76 -5.10
C ALA A 72 6.43 -16.27 -3.63
N GLU A 73 5.64 -16.96 -2.82
CA GLU A 73 5.66 -16.75 -1.37
C GLU A 73 7.02 -17.10 -0.76
N MET A 74 7.40 -16.39 0.29
CA MET A 74 8.61 -16.70 1.07
C MET A 74 8.47 -18.06 1.77
N ASP A 75 9.54 -18.85 1.77
CA ASP A 75 9.64 -20.01 2.64
C ASP A 75 10.00 -19.57 4.08
N GLU A 76 8.98 -19.34 4.89
CA GLU A 76 9.17 -18.94 6.29
C GLU A 76 9.96 -19.96 7.12
N LYS A 77 9.86 -21.25 6.79
CA LYS A 77 10.60 -22.29 7.53
C LYS A 77 12.09 -22.18 7.25
N ALA A 78 12.45 -21.98 5.98
CA ALA A 78 13.83 -21.76 5.58
C ALA A 78 14.38 -20.46 6.18
N MET A 79 13.59 -19.39 6.21
CA MET A 79 14.00 -18.12 6.82
C MET A 79 14.27 -18.28 8.33
N LYS A 80 13.34 -18.89 9.06
CA LYS A 80 13.52 -19.18 10.50
C LYS A 80 14.74 -20.05 10.76
N ALA A 81 14.96 -21.08 9.95
CA ALA A 81 16.14 -21.93 10.02
C ALA A 81 17.45 -21.16 9.74
N SER A 82 17.38 -20.10 8.96
CA SER A 82 18.49 -19.19 8.66
C SER A 82 18.67 -18.07 9.71
N GLY A 83 17.89 -18.09 10.79
CA GLY A 83 18.02 -17.15 11.91
C GLY A 83 17.21 -15.86 11.78
N PHE A 84 16.32 -15.75 10.80
CA PHE A 84 15.40 -14.60 10.72
C PHE A 84 14.40 -14.61 11.86
N ARG A 85 14.22 -13.46 12.49
CA ARG A 85 13.24 -13.27 13.57
C ARG A 85 11.82 -13.09 13.02
N PRO A 86 10.79 -13.33 13.85
CA PRO A 86 9.40 -13.14 13.43
C PRO A 86 9.11 -11.73 12.90
N ASP A 87 9.63 -10.68 13.55
CA ASP A 87 9.47 -9.29 13.16
C ASP A 87 10.09 -8.97 11.78
N GLU A 88 11.24 -9.59 11.47
CA GLU A 88 11.88 -9.42 10.16
C GLU A 88 11.08 -10.10 9.04
N ILE A 89 10.50 -11.26 9.33
CA ILE A 89 9.61 -11.97 8.39
C ILE A 89 8.32 -11.17 8.19
N ALA A 90 7.71 -10.68 9.28
CA ALA A 90 6.50 -9.86 9.21
C ALA A 90 6.72 -8.57 8.41
N ARG A 91 7.86 -7.90 8.62
CA ARG A 91 8.24 -6.71 7.84
C ARG A 91 8.31 -7.00 6.35
N ARG A 92 8.97 -8.09 5.94
CA ARG A 92 9.06 -8.46 4.51
C ARG A 92 7.69 -8.76 3.91
N LYS A 93 6.82 -9.42 4.66
CA LYS A 93 5.42 -9.64 4.23
C LYS A 93 4.67 -8.33 4.03
N LEU A 94 4.80 -7.40 4.99
CA LEU A 94 4.16 -6.09 4.88
C LEU A 94 4.72 -5.26 3.72
N GLU A 95 6.02 -5.32 3.43
CA GLU A 95 6.62 -4.67 2.27
C GLU A 95 5.98 -5.19 0.96
N THR A 96 5.85 -6.51 0.82
CA THR A 96 5.18 -7.14 -0.33
C THR A 96 3.69 -6.76 -0.42
N ILE A 97 2.97 -6.78 0.70
CA ILE A 97 1.56 -6.39 0.75
C ILE A 97 1.38 -4.92 0.37
N THR A 98 2.26 -4.04 0.86
CA THR A 98 2.23 -2.61 0.54
C THR A 98 2.49 -2.38 -0.94
N GLU A 99 3.45 -3.07 -1.54
CA GLU A 99 3.74 -2.98 -2.96
C GLU A 99 2.54 -3.42 -3.81
N ALA A 100 1.89 -4.52 -3.44
CA ALA A 100 0.69 -5.00 -4.12
C ALA A 100 -0.49 -4.02 -4.01
N LEU A 101 -0.74 -3.48 -2.81
CA LEU A 101 -1.83 -2.55 -2.55
C LEU A 101 -1.62 -1.19 -3.23
N ASN A 102 -0.40 -0.79 -3.48
CA ASN A 102 -0.07 0.46 -4.18
C ASN A 102 -0.17 0.35 -5.70
N GLU A 103 -0.41 -0.83 -6.26
CA GLU A 103 -0.60 -1.05 -7.71
C GLU A 103 0.43 -0.35 -8.61
N GLY A 104 1.69 -0.33 -8.18
CA GLY A 104 2.80 0.28 -8.93
C GLY A 104 3.17 1.70 -8.49
N TRP A 105 2.32 2.38 -7.70
CA TRP A 105 2.68 3.68 -7.14
C TRP A 105 3.92 3.56 -6.24
N ARG A 106 4.83 4.50 -6.41
CA ARG A 106 6.04 4.65 -5.59
C ARG A 106 6.13 6.08 -5.09
N PRO A 107 6.39 6.28 -3.79
CA PRO A 107 6.48 7.63 -3.23
C PRO A 107 7.67 8.39 -3.82
N ASP A 108 7.43 9.58 -4.33
CA ASP A 108 8.49 10.53 -4.64
C ASP A 108 8.87 11.29 -3.37
N TRP A 109 10.06 11.00 -2.86
CA TRP A 109 10.58 11.63 -1.64
C TRP A 109 11.11 13.04 -1.88
N ASN A 110 11.25 13.48 -3.13
CA ASN A 110 11.62 14.85 -3.48
C ASN A 110 10.39 15.74 -3.60
N ASN A 111 9.22 15.15 -3.88
CA ASN A 111 7.97 15.89 -3.95
C ASN A 111 7.38 16.11 -2.54
N THR A 112 7.45 17.37 -2.08
CA THR A 112 6.97 17.78 -0.75
C THR A 112 5.45 17.85 -0.68
N ASP A 113 4.78 17.97 -1.80
CA ASP A 113 3.34 18.17 -1.87
C ASP A 113 2.58 16.85 -2.04
N GLU A 114 3.29 15.76 -2.38
CA GLU A 114 2.72 14.43 -2.46
C GLU A 114 2.48 13.84 -1.06
N PRO A 115 1.23 13.63 -0.63
CA PRO A 115 0.95 13.03 0.66
C PRO A 115 1.28 11.54 0.64
N LYS A 116 2.00 11.07 1.67
CA LYS A 116 2.32 9.66 1.90
C LYS A 116 1.56 9.19 3.12
N TYR A 117 0.63 8.25 2.95
CA TYR A 117 -0.23 7.75 4.02
C TYR A 117 0.35 6.47 4.62
N TYR A 118 0.20 6.30 5.93
CA TYR A 118 0.59 5.08 6.64
C TYR A 118 -0.39 4.78 7.77
N PRO A 119 -0.57 3.50 8.14
CA PRO A 119 -1.41 3.13 9.26
C PRO A 119 -0.85 3.70 10.57
N TRP A 120 -1.73 4.21 11.40
CA TRP A 120 -1.40 4.68 12.73
C TRP A 120 -2.03 3.78 13.78
N PHE A 121 -1.25 3.38 14.77
CA PHE A 121 -1.69 2.46 15.81
C PHE A 121 -1.56 3.07 17.19
N TYR A 122 -2.55 2.83 18.05
CA TYR A 122 -2.42 3.01 19.48
C TYR A 122 -1.97 1.69 20.12
N ILE A 123 -0.87 1.74 20.84
CA ILE A 123 -0.44 0.63 21.68
C ILE A 123 -1.07 0.86 23.04
N ARG A 124 -2.01 0.00 23.41
CA ARG A 124 -2.68 0.05 24.72
C ARG A 124 -2.34 -1.20 25.49
N HIS A 125 -1.84 -1.03 26.70
CA HIS A 125 -1.79 -2.13 27.66
C HIS A 125 -3.20 -2.34 28.20
N HIS A 126 -3.93 -3.28 27.65
CA HIS A 126 -5.26 -3.64 28.15
C HIS A 126 -5.38 -5.17 28.27
N GLU A 127 -5.63 -5.62 29.49
CA GLU A 127 -6.37 -6.82 29.74
C GLU A 127 -7.84 -6.50 29.41
N GLY A 128 -8.27 -6.69 28.18
CA GLY A 128 -9.60 -6.35 27.73
C GLY A 128 -10.16 -7.34 26.74
N LYS A 129 -11.47 -7.31 26.58
CA LYS A 129 -12.20 -8.04 25.55
C LYS A 129 -12.68 -7.02 24.51
N ASP A 130 -12.75 -7.43 23.24
CA ASP A 130 -13.36 -6.63 22.18
C ASP A 130 -14.89 -6.50 22.40
N ALA A 131 -15.55 -5.76 21.51
CA ALA A 131 -17.01 -5.57 21.57
C ALA A 131 -17.79 -6.89 21.50
N ASP A 132 -17.19 -7.95 20.97
CA ASP A 132 -17.78 -9.29 20.84
C ASP A 132 -17.41 -10.22 22.02
N GLY A 133 -16.71 -9.68 23.03
CA GLY A 133 -16.32 -10.42 24.23
C GLY A 133 -15.14 -11.37 24.04
N LYS A 134 -14.47 -11.34 22.88
CA LYS A 134 -13.21 -12.03 22.64
C LYS A 134 -12.08 -11.35 23.37
N PRO A 135 -11.25 -12.10 24.11
CA PRO A 135 -10.02 -11.51 24.63
C PRO A 135 -9.25 -10.95 23.45
N TYR A 136 -8.81 -9.70 23.54
CA TYR A 136 -7.74 -9.24 22.68
C TYR A 136 -6.63 -10.27 22.84
N GLY A 137 -6.24 -10.97 21.78
CA GLY A 137 -5.23 -12.03 21.86
C GLY A 137 -3.91 -11.56 22.49
N ALA A 138 -2.88 -12.36 22.45
CA ALA A 138 -1.53 -11.98 22.94
C ALA A 138 -0.99 -10.68 22.29
N LEU A 139 -1.62 -10.22 21.24
CA LEU A 139 -1.42 -8.95 20.53
C LEU A 139 -2.38 -7.86 21.00
N ALA A 140 -3.01 -8.06 22.13
CA ALA A 140 -3.92 -7.12 22.75
C ALA A 140 -3.24 -5.78 22.92
N GLY A 141 -3.72 -4.78 22.24
CA GLY A 141 -3.22 -3.45 22.40
C GLY A 141 -2.90 -2.70 21.12
N LEU A 142 -2.90 -3.38 19.98
CA LEU A 142 -2.77 -2.69 18.70
C LEU A 142 -4.15 -2.53 18.06
N SER A 143 -4.60 -1.29 17.92
CA SER A 143 -5.76 -0.98 17.10
C SER A 143 -5.38 0.04 16.05
N CYS A 144 -5.73 -0.23 14.80
CA CYS A 144 -5.61 0.78 13.75
C CYS A 144 -6.62 1.90 14.04
N ALA A 145 -6.13 3.00 14.57
CA ALA A 145 -6.97 4.10 14.99
C ALA A 145 -7.25 5.07 13.86
N ASN A 146 -6.28 5.27 12.97
CA ASN A 146 -6.36 6.27 11.91
C ASN A 146 -5.28 6.03 10.87
N THR A 147 -5.29 6.85 9.83
CA THR A 147 -4.16 7.01 8.90
C THR A 147 -3.55 8.38 9.12
N HIS A 148 -2.24 8.45 9.10
CA HIS A 148 -1.52 9.71 9.11
C HIS A 148 -0.98 9.98 7.72
N CYS A 149 -1.01 11.23 7.27
CA CYS A 149 -0.25 11.69 6.13
C CYS A 149 0.90 12.56 6.64
N ALA A 150 2.08 12.36 6.09
CA ALA A 150 3.21 13.25 6.30
C ALA A 150 3.70 13.72 4.95
N ALA A 151 3.72 15.03 4.75
CA ALA A 151 4.56 15.62 3.73
C ALA A 151 6.02 15.42 4.18
N THR A 152 6.91 15.24 3.35
CA THR A 152 8.37 15.14 3.28
C THR A 152 9.27 14.98 4.51
N LEU A 153 8.96 15.44 5.66
CA LEU A 153 9.78 15.24 6.86
C LEU A 153 9.23 14.09 7.66
N SER A 154 9.25 12.90 7.10
CA SER A 154 8.93 11.72 7.85
C SER A 154 10.04 11.44 8.85
N SER A 155 9.73 11.60 10.10
CA SER A 155 10.36 10.75 11.10
C SER A 155 9.93 9.32 10.77
N ALA A 156 10.77 8.59 10.05
CA ALA A 156 10.45 7.32 9.46
C ALA A 156 10.46 6.21 10.50
N SER A 157 9.44 6.10 11.32
CA SER A 157 9.30 4.96 12.21
C SER A 157 8.81 3.70 11.46
N PHE A 158 7.94 3.82 10.46
CA PHE A 158 7.57 2.72 9.57
C PHE A 158 8.18 2.85 8.20
N GLY A 159 8.70 4.00 7.92
CA GLY A 159 9.54 4.28 6.79
C GLY A 159 8.86 4.23 5.45
N SER A 160 9.69 4.58 4.55
CA SER A 160 9.48 4.75 3.15
C SER A 160 8.90 3.55 2.39
N ARG A 161 8.88 2.36 3.00
CA ARG A 161 8.45 1.14 2.32
C ARG A 161 7.06 0.64 2.73
N LEU A 162 6.43 1.29 3.71
CA LEU A 162 5.12 0.91 4.25
C LEU A 162 4.14 2.08 4.17
N CYS A 163 4.29 2.94 3.17
CA CYS A 163 3.35 4.02 2.89
C CYS A 163 2.49 3.71 1.65
N PHE A 164 1.36 4.38 1.59
CA PHE A 164 0.34 4.19 0.58
C PHE A 164 0.02 5.52 -0.08
N HIS A 165 -0.45 5.45 -1.34
CA HIS A 165 -0.82 6.61 -2.12
C HIS A 165 -2.08 7.31 -1.60
N ASP A 166 -2.96 6.58 -0.90
CA ASP A 166 -4.20 7.13 -0.37
C ASP A 166 -4.51 6.64 1.05
N ARG A 167 -5.43 7.36 1.68
CA ARG A 167 -5.87 7.15 3.06
C ARG A 167 -6.64 5.85 3.25
N GLU A 168 -7.49 5.49 2.29
CA GLU A 168 -8.38 4.35 2.41
C GLU A 168 -7.58 3.05 2.33
N THR A 169 -6.64 2.97 1.40
CA THR A 169 -5.71 1.84 1.27
C THR A 169 -4.82 1.69 2.51
N ALA A 170 -4.29 2.80 3.05
CA ALA A 170 -3.53 2.77 4.30
C ALA A 170 -4.37 2.28 5.49
N ARG A 171 -5.63 2.72 5.58
CA ARG A 171 -6.57 2.27 6.63
C ARG A 171 -6.90 0.80 6.47
N TYR A 172 -7.16 0.35 5.24
CA TYR A 172 -7.41 -1.04 4.94
C TYR A 172 -6.23 -1.93 5.36
N ALA A 173 -5.02 -1.58 4.95
CA ALA A 173 -3.81 -2.32 5.30
C ALA A 173 -3.62 -2.44 6.82
N GLY A 174 -3.78 -1.34 7.55
CA GLY A 174 -3.65 -1.32 9.01
C GLY A 174 -4.68 -2.20 9.72
N ARG A 175 -5.90 -2.30 9.20
CA ARG A 175 -6.96 -3.13 9.79
C ARG A 175 -6.84 -4.60 9.42
N THR A 176 -6.56 -4.87 8.16
CA THR A 176 -6.53 -6.24 7.63
C THR A 176 -5.29 -7.00 8.09
N PHE A 177 -4.15 -6.32 8.17
CA PHE A 177 -2.87 -6.93 8.51
C PHE A 177 -2.35 -6.53 9.90
N THR A 178 -3.26 -6.20 10.82
CA THR A 178 -2.93 -5.77 12.19
C THR A 178 -1.96 -6.73 12.88
N ASP A 179 -2.11 -8.04 12.68
CA ASP A 179 -1.25 -9.05 13.29
C ASP A 179 0.21 -8.97 12.82
N LEU A 180 0.44 -8.65 11.55
CA LEU A 180 1.79 -8.44 11.03
C LEU A 180 2.40 -7.14 11.56
N TYR A 181 1.61 -6.07 11.64
CA TYR A 181 2.07 -4.83 12.27
C TYR A 181 2.38 -5.02 13.76
N ALA A 182 1.60 -5.82 14.45
CA ALA A 182 1.83 -6.13 15.85
C ALA A 182 3.15 -6.88 16.09
N GLN A 183 3.50 -7.82 15.23
CA GLN A 183 4.78 -8.52 15.30
C GLN A 183 5.97 -7.57 15.20
N ILE A 184 5.85 -6.50 14.44
CA ILE A 184 6.91 -5.48 14.31
C ILE A 184 6.93 -4.53 15.51
N LEU A 185 5.74 -4.18 16.05
CA LEU A 185 5.60 -3.10 17.02
C LEU A 185 5.71 -3.52 18.46
N ILE A 186 5.23 -4.71 18.80
CA ILE A 186 5.01 -5.11 20.20
C ILE A 186 5.47 -6.52 20.54
N GLU A 187 5.76 -7.39 19.59
CA GLU A 187 6.34 -8.68 19.91
C GLU A 187 7.73 -8.49 20.52
N LYS A 188 7.91 -9.07 21.71
CA LYS A 188 9.23 -9.08 22.35
C LYS A 188 10.16 -9.99 21.55
N ILE A 189 11.25 -9.42 21.16
CA ILE A 189 12.40 -10.12 20.58
C ILE A 189 12.98 -11.11 21.58
#